data_3bb18b0ab9c22fb520cde260818d32e0
#
_entry.id   3bb18b0ab9c22fb520cde260818d32e0
#
_cell.length_a   1.000
_cell.length_b   1.000
_cell.length_c   1.000
_cell.angle_alpha   90.00
_cell.angle_beta   90.00
_cell.angle_gamma   90.00
#
_symmetry.space_group_name_H-M   'P 1'
#
loop_
_entity.id
_entity.type
_entity.pdbx_description
1 polymer ?
#
loop_
_entity_poly.entity_id
_entity_poly.type
_entity_poly.pdbx_seq_one_letter_code
_entity_poly.pdbx_strand_id
1 'polypeptide(L)'
;MEYTILGRTREKVSRISLGTWSYGGANTVGKNQPIGWAGQEDSDSRTALQKAFSVGINHWDTADVYGDGRSEQIIGTMWDEIPRNDIFIATKVGWDMGPHNHWYHPEHMRANMERSL
;
A
#
# COMPACT_ATOMS: atom_id res chain seq x y z
N MET A 1 17.90 -3.32 12.43
CA MET A 1 17.53 -2.73 11.11
C MET A 1 18.41 -1.52 10.82
N GLU A 2 18.91 -1.38 9.60
CA GLU A 2 19.60 -0.16 9.16
C GLU A 2 18.60 0.84 8.61
N TYR A 3 18.87 2.13 8.84
CA TYR A 3 18.02 3.24 8.39
C TYR A 3 18.77 4.20 7.51
N THR A 4 18.04 4.95 6.68
CA THR A 4 18.55 6.01 5.83
C THR A 4 17.55 7.17 5.77
N ILE A 5 17.99 8.32 5.29
CA ILE A 5 17.09 9.44 4.99
C ILE A 5 16.55 9.28 3.58
N LEU A 6 15.23 9.30 3.45
CA LEU A 6 14.55 9.12 2.17
C LEU A 6 14.60 10.42 1.34
N GLY A 7 15.68 10.57 0.58
CA GLY A 7 15.86 11.69 -0.33
C GLY A 7 15.61 13.05 0.33
N ARG A 8 14.74 13.87 -0.29
CA ARG A 8 14.40 15.22 0.18
C ARG A 8 13.26 15.26 1.21
N THR A 9 12.64 14.13 1.53
CA THR A 9 11.57 14.07 2.53
C THR A 9 12.06 14.37 3.94
N ARG A 10 13.34 14.11 4.21
CA ARG A 10 14.00 14.15 5.53
C ARG A 10 13.50 13.06 6.48
N GLU A 11 12.63 12.18 6.04
CA GLU A 11 12.12 11.06 6.84
C GLU A 11 13.18 9.97 6.99
N LYS A 12 13.32 9.45 8.20
CA LYS A 12 14.19 8.34 8.52
C LYS A 12 13.44 7.03 8.30
N VAL A 13 13.84 6.30 7.26
CA VAL A 13 13.19 5.04 6.87
C VAL A 13 14.16 3.86 6.94
N SER A 14 13.62 2.67 7.16
CA SER A 14 14.38 1.43 7.04
C SER A 14 14.88 1.25 5.61
N ARG A 15 16.12 0.72 5.46
CA ARG A 15 16.71 0.46 4.14
C ARG A 15 15.99 -0.66 3.39
N ILE A 16 15.24 -1.49 4.11
CA ILE A 16 14.34 -2.49 3.54
C ILE A 16 12.92 -1.94 3.64
N SER A 17 12.18 -1.98 2.56
CA SER A 17 10.77 -1.63 2.51
C SER A 17 9.91 -2.88 2.45
N LEU A 18 8.74 -2.84 3.09
CA LEU A 18 7.73 -3.89 3.00
C LEU A 18 6.78 -3.59 1.85
N GLY A 19 6.80 -4.43 0.82
CA GLY A 19 5.80 -4.38 -0.27
C GLY A 19 4.53 -5.14 0.13
N THR A 20 3.37 -4.55 -0.11
CA THR A 20 2.07 -5.11 0.35
C THR A 20 1.15 -5.54 -0.79
N TRP A 21 1.67 -5.74 -1.99
CA TRP A 21 0.84 -6.16 -3.12
C TRP A 21 0.11 -7.48 -2.87
N SER A 22 0.78 -8.46 -2.26
CA SER A 22 0.15 -9.74 -1.93
C SER A 22 -1.02 -9.60 -0.96
N TYR A 23 -1.06 -8.57 -0.11
CA TYR A 23 -2.12 -8.36 0.87
C TYR A 23 -3.45 -7.98 0.23
N GLY A 24 -3.43 -7.41 -0.96
CA GLY A 24 -4.64 -7.12 -1.72
C GLY A 24 -5.44 -8.36 -2.15
N GLY A 25 -4.79 -9.53 -2.21
CA GLY A 25 -5.41 -10.73 -2.73
C GLY A 25 -5.58 -10.72 -4.24
N ALA A 26 -6.33 -11.68 -4.77
CA ALA A 26 -6.65 -11.76 -6.20
C ALA A 26 -7.65 -10.66 -6.58
N ASN A 27 -7.39 -10.00 -7.71
CA ASN A 27 -8.20 -8.90 -8.20
C ASN A 27 -8.09 -8.80 -9.75
N THR A 28 -8.78 -7.85 -10.36
CA THR A 28 -8.70 -7.57 -11.80
C THR A 28 -8.52 -6.08 -12.04
N VAL A 29 -7.77 -5.72 -13.08
CA VAL A 29 -7.61 -4.33 -13.54
C VAL A 29 -8.01 -4.21 -15.00
N GLY A 30 -8.44 -3.00 -15.41
CA GLY A 30 -8.80 -2.69 -16.78
C GLY A 30 -9.89 -3.62 -17.33
N LYS A 31 -9.65 -4.22 -18.51
CA LYS A 31 -10.60 -5.14 -19.15
C LYS A 31 -10.48 -6.56 -18.59
N ASN A 32 -10.73 -6.73 -17.29
CA ASN A 32 -10.70 -8.03 -16.60
C ASN A 32 -9.32 -8.74 -16.64
N GLN A 33 -8.23 -7.98 -16.68
CA GLN A 33 -6.91 -8.58 -16.56
C GLN A 33 -6.68 -9.01 -15.11
N PRO A 34 -6.51 -10.32 -14.83
CA PRO A 34 -6.29 -10.79 -13.47
C PRO A 34 -4.92 -10.33 -12.96
N ILE A 35 -4.88 -9.86 -11.72
CA ILE A 35 -3.67 -9.47 -10.99
C ILE A 35 -3.77 -9.91 -9.54
N GLY A 36 -2.66 -9.73 -8.80
CA GLY A 36 -2.61 -10.04 -7.37
C GLY A 36 -2.34 -11.51 -7.09
N TRP A 37 -2.59 -11.90 -5.85
CA TRP A 37 -2.20 -13.20 -5.30
C TRP A 37 -3.41 -13.89 -4.69
N ALA A 38 -3.63 -15.17 -5.04
CA ALA A 38 -4.70 -15.95 -4.45
C ALA A 38 -4.27 -16.58 -3.11
N GLY A 39 -5.26 -16.85 -2.23
CA GLY A 39 -5.04 -17.55 -0.97
C GLY A 39 -4.49 -16.69 0.17
N GLN A 40 -4.50 -15.37 0.03
CA GLN A 40 -4.08 -14.45 1.08
C GLN A 40 -5.22 -14.19 2.07
N GLU A 41 -4.95 -14.43 3.35
CA GLU A 41 -5.87 -14.11 4.44
C GLU A 41 -5.44 -12.80 5.14
N ASP A 42 -6.43 -12.03 5.61
CA ASP A 42 -6.17 -10.74 6.29
C ASP A 42 -5.38 -10.94 7.59
N SER A 43 -5.61 -12.04 8.31
CA SER A 43 -4.88 -12.40 9.53
C SER A 43 -3.38 -12.61 9.28
N ASP A 44 -3.02 -13.22 8.14
CA ASP A 44 -1.63 -13.43 7.75
C ASP A 44 -0.96 -12.09 7.38
N SER A 45 -1.69 -11.25 6.66
CA SER A 45 -1.22 -9.90 6.31
C SER A 45 -0.97 -9.05 7.56
N ARG A 46 -1.89 -9.05 8.53
CA ARG A 46 -1.73 -8.35 9.82
C ARG A 46 -0.53 -8.87 10.61
N THR A 47 -0.38 -10.20 10.69
CA THR A 47 0.76 -10.84 11.35
C THR A 47 2.09 -10.42 10.70
N ALA A 48 2.14 -10.37 9.37
CA ALA A 48 3.32 -9.91 8.64
C ALA A 48 3.64 -8.42 8.89
N LEU A 49 2.61 -7.56 8.95
CA LEU A 49 2.77 -6.13 9.28
C LEU A 49 3.30 -5.94 10.71
N GLN A 50 2.73 -6.65 11.70
CA GLN A 50 3.22 -6.63 13.08
C GLN A 50 4.68 -7.10 13.16
N LYS A 51 5.01 -8.18 12.45
CA LYS A 51 6.38 -8.70 12.40
C LYS A 51 7.34 -7.70 11.77
N ALA A 52 6.96 -7.08 10.64
CA ALA A 52 7.76 -6.06 9.98
C ALA A 52 8.06 -4.89 10.94
N PHE A 53 7.04 -4.38 11.62
CA PHE A 53 7.20 -3.33 12.62
C PHE A 53 8.14 -3.75 13.77
N SER A 54 7.93 -4.95 14.32
CA SER A 54 8.73 -5.46 15.45
C SER A 54 10.22 -5.61 15.15
N VAL A 55 10.60 -5.80 13.89
CA VAL A 55 12.00 -5.87 13.45
C VAL A 55 12.52 -4.54 12.90
N GLY A 56 11.72 -3.47 13.00
CA GLY A 56 12.09 -2.10 12.65
C GLY A 56 11.93 -1.75 11.17
N ILE A 57 11.12 -2.48 10.40
CA ILE A 57 10.75 -2.09 9.04
C ILE A 57 9.63 -1.07 9.13
N ASN A 58 9.95 0.21 8.94
CA ASN A 58 9.02 1.32 9.04
C ASN A 58 8.68 1.98 7.70
N HIS A 59 9.18 1.45 6.58
CA HIS A 59 8.85 1.90 5.24
C HIS A 59 7.95 0.86 4.57
N TRP A 60 6.68 1.21 4.33
CA TRP A 60 5.70 0.31 3.73
C TRP A 60 5.23 0.87 2.40
N ASP A 61 5.24 0.02 1.38
CA ASP A 61 4.86 0.35 0.00
C ASP A 61 3.55 -0.36 -0.36
N THR A 62 2.55 0.41 -0.75
CA THR A 62 1.23 -0.06 -1.18
C THR A 62 0.78 0.67 -2.45
N ALA A 63 -0.44 0.40 -2.92
CA ALA A 63 -1.09 1.12 -4.01
C ALA A 63 -2.62 0.99 -3.91
N ASP A 64 -3.33 1.95 -4.50
CA ASP A 64 -4.79 1.98 -4.58
C ASP A 64 -5.38 0.74 -5.29
N VAL A 65 -4.68 0.21 -6.30
CA VAL A 65 -5.11 -0.96 -7.08
C VAL A 65 -4.77 -2.31 -6.42
N TYR A 66 -4.06 -2.34 -5.31
CA TYR A 66 -3.74 -3.61 -4.64
C TYR A 66 -4.97 -4.18 -3.94
N GLY A 67 -5.67 -5.08 -4.66
CA GLY A 67 -6.94 -5.62 -4.23
C GLY A 67 -8.07 -4.59 -4.21
N ASP A 68 -8.03 -3.58 -5.10
CA ASP A 68 -8.99 -2.47 -5.15
C ASP A 68 -9.14 -1.76 -3.79
N GLY A 69 -8.00 -1.38 -3.22
CA GLY A 69 -7.90 -0.70 -1.92
C GLY A 69 -7.79 -1.64 -0.72
N ARG A 70 -7.96 -2.97 -0.88
CA ARG A 70 -7.89 -3.91 0.26
C ARG A 70 -6.57 -3.85 1.00
N SER A 71 -5.43 -3.74 0.29
CA SER A 71 -4.12 -3.62 0.92
C SER A 71 -4.00 -2.38 1.81
N GLU A 72 -4.48 -1.23 1.33
CA GLU A 72 -4.52 0.01 2.11
C GLU A 72 -5.43 -0.11 3.33
N GLN A 73 -6.62 -0.74 3.18
CA GLN A 73 -7.55 -1.00 4.28
C GLN A 73 -6.92 -1.89 5.36
N ILE A 74 -6.25 -2.98 4.99
CA ILE A 74 -5.55 -3.86 5.93
C ILE A 74 -4.49 -3.09 6.71
N ILE A 75 -3.69 -2.26 6.03
CA ILE A 75 -2.72 -1.38 6.68
C ILE A 75 -3.42 -0.44 7.66
N GLY A 76 -4.54 0.17 7.25
CA GLY A 76 -5.34 1.07 8.08
C GLY A 76 -5.80 0.43 9.38
N THR A 77 -6.12 -0.87 9.38
CA THR A 77 -6.52 -1.59 10.61
C THR A 77 -5.39 -1.77 11.63
N MET A 78 -4.14 -1.45 11.25
CA MET A 78 -3.00 -1.60 12.17
C MET A 78 -2.83 -0.40 13.11
N TRP A 79 -3.50 0.73 12.88
CA TRP A 79 -3.28 1.97 13.64
C TRP A 79 -3.75 1.90 15.09
N ASP A 80 -4.54 0.89 15.46
CA ASP A 80 -4.90 0.60 16.85
C ASP A 80 -3.75 -0.10 17.61
N GLU A 81 -2.79 -0.71 16.90
CA GLU A 81 -1.71 -1.52 17.45
C GLU A 81 -0.32 -0.91 17.20
N ILE A 82 -0.17 -0.18 16.10
CA ILE A 82 1.08 0.44 15.65
C ILE A 82 0.86 1.95 15.53
N PRO A 83 1.67 2.79 16.20
CA PRO A 83 1.54 4.25 16.06
C PRO A 83 1.71 4.66 14.59
N ARG A 84 0.69 5.32 14.02
CA ARG A 84 0.70 5.73 12.60
C ARG A 84 1.95 6.54 12.23
N ASN A 85 2.43 7.39 13.16
CA ASN A 85 3.59 8.26 12.93
C ASN A 85 4.94 7.50 12.89
N ASP A 86 4.97 6.26 13.33
CA ASP A 86 6.18 5.43 13.28
C ASP A 86 6.37 4.76 11.91
N ILE A 87 5.36 4.84 11.03
CA ILE A 87 5.37 4.20 9.72
C ILE A 87 5.35 5.26 8.61
N PHE A 88 6.34 5.19 7.73
CA PHE A 88 6.33 5.90 6.45
C PHE A 88 5.63 5.04 5.40
N ILE A 89 4.49 5.51 4.88
CA ILE A 89 3.76 4.82 3.83
C ILE A 89 3.97 5.54 2.50
N ALA A 90 4.34 4.76 1.50
CA ALA A 90 4.29 5.15 0.10
C ALA A 90 3.12 4.43 -0.56
N THR A 91 2.11 5.16 -1.01
CA THR A 91 1.06 4.63 -1.88
C THR A 91 1.15 5.22 -3.28
N LYS A 92 0.45 4.63 -4.22
CA LYS A 92 0.48 4.98 -5.63
C LYS A 92 -0.94 5.00 -6.19
N VAL A 93 -1.17 5.83 -7.19
CA VAL A 93 -2.40 5.82 -8.00
C VAL A 93 -2.06 5.43 -9.44
N GLY A 94 -2.91 4.65 -10.08
CA GLY A 94 -2.69 4.22 -11.48
C GLY A 94 -3.27 2.84 -11.76
N TRP A 95 -3.09 2.37 -13.00
CA TRP A 95 -3.57 1.09 -13.53
C TRP A 95 -5.09 0.95 -13.66
N ASP A 96 -5.86 1.83 -13.07
CA ASP A 96 -7.30 1.92 -13.32
C ASP A 96 -7.56 3.09 -14.26
N MET A 97 -8.22 2.82 -15.39
CA MET A 97 -8.51 3.85 -16.42
C MET A 97 -9.63 4.80 -16.00
N GLY A 98 -10.47 4.37 -15.06
CA GLY A 98 -11.62 5.14 -14.62
C GLY A 98 -12.52 5.61 -15.77
N PRO A 99 -13.33 6.65 -15.53
CA PRO A 99 -14.28 7.17 -16.52
C PRO A 99 -13.64 7.96 -17.65
N HIS A 100 -12.37 8.34 -17.53
CA HIS A 100 -11.68 9.17 -18.51
C HIS A 100 -10.91 8.39 -19.57
N ASN A 101 -10.97 7.06 -19.52
CA ASN A 101 -10.26 6.15 -20.43
C ASN A 101 -8.74 6.42 -20.48
N HIS A 102 -8.17 6.92 -19.36
CA HIS A 102 -6.76 7.24 -19.24
C HIS A 102 -6.31 7.17 -17.77
N TRP A 103 -5.30 6.37 -17.48
CA TRP A 103 -4.83 6.09 -16.10
C TRP A 103 -4.35 7.34 -15.34
N TYR A 104 -3.82 8.30 -16.05
CA TYR A 104 -3.20 9.51 -15.47
C TYR A 104 -4.03 10.78 -15.74
N HIS A 105 -5.36 10.63 -15.94
CA HIS A 105 -6.22 11.81 -16.02
C HIS A 105 -6.23 12.54 -14.66
N PRO A 106 -5.95 13.85 -14.59
CA PRO A 106 -5.75 14.56 -13.32
C PRO A 106 -6.91 14.43 -12.33
N GLU A 107 -8.16 14.49 -12.80
CA GLU A 107 -9.34 14.33 -11.95
C GLU A 107 -9.45 12.92 -11.40
N HIS A 108 -9.14 11.90 -12.21
CA HIS A 108 -9.14 10.52 -11.79
C HIS A 108 -8.04 10.24 -10.75
N MET A 109 -6.82 10.73 -10.99
CA MET A 109 -5.72 10.62 -10.03
C MET A 109 -6.06 11.29 -8.70
N ARG A 110 -6.70 12.47 -8.73
CA ARG A 110 -7.14 13.18 -7.52
C ARG A 110 -8.17 12.36 -6.75
N ALA A 111 -9.21 11.87 -7.43
CA ALA A 111 -10.26 11.07 -6.80
C ALA A 111 -9.70 9.79 -6.17
N ASN A 112 -8.76 9.11 -6.84
CA ASN A 112 -8.10 7.92 -6.27
C ASN A 112 -7.24 8.26 -5.06
N MET A 113 -6.48 9.36 -5.11
CA MET A 113 -5.70 9.81 -3.97
C MET A 113 -6.59 10.14 -2.75
N GLU A 114 -7.71 10.84 -2.98
CA GLU A 114 -8.68 11.16 -1.91
C GLU A 114 -9.31 9.90 -1.31
N ARG A 115 -9.49 8.84 -2.10
CA ARG A 115 -9.99 7.55 -1.64
C ARG A 115 -8.96 6.78 -0.80
N SER A 116 -7.67 6.98 -1.05
CA SER A 116 -6.56 6.35 -0.29
C SER A 116 -6.27 7.02 1.04
N LEU A 117 -6.85 8.19 1.32
CA LEU A 117 -6.67 8.95 2.57
C LEU A 117 -7.67 8.53 3.64
#